data_8b681fa3d183b3ffcd6474cadb703572
#
_entry.id   8b681fa3d183b3ffcd6474cadb703572
#
_cell.length_a   1.000
_cell.length_b   1.000
_cell.length_c   1.000
_cell.angle_alpha   90.00
_cell.angle_beta   90.00
_cell.angle_gamma   90.00
#
_symmetry.space_group_name_H-M   'P 1'
#
loop_
_entity.id
_entity.type
_entity.pdbx_description
1 polymer ?
#
loop_
_entity_poly.entity_id
_entity_poly.type
_entity_poly.pdbx_seq_one_letter_code
_entity_poly.pdbx_strand_id
1 'polypeptide(L)'
;VEKLDFHDVDYWDELTTLLEWSKTHVFSSFFICWAAQAALYYFYGVSKYLLSHKLTGVYLHHTNVEKMQRKILRGFDYQFYAPHSRYTSVSKEDIEKIDDLDILAESKEAGVYIVASKDGSRFFVTGHPEYDPDTLDKEYKRDLANPDIISEMPKNYYLNDDIHNEIQVKWRSHAYLIFANWLNYYVYQQTPYNLDELKER
;
A
#
# COMPACT_ATOMS: atom_id res chain seq x y z
N VAL A 1 4.10 12.13 -11.75
CA VAL A 1 3.43 12.33 -10.45
C VAL A 1 4.29 11.74 -9.33
N GLU A 2 4.64 10.46 -9.36
CA GLU A 2 5.28 9.77 -8.24
C GLU A 2 6.62 10.38 -7.80
N LYS A 3 7.44 10.87 -8.75
CA LYS A 3 8.75 11.48 -8.49
C LYS A 3 8.69 12.95 -8.09
N LEU A 4 7.54 13.61 -8.28
CA LEU A 4 7.34 15.02 -7.89
C LEU A 4 7.15 15.12 -6.37
N ASP A 5 7.50 16.27 -5.80
CA ASP A 5 7.04 16.58 -4.45
C ASP A 5 5.51 16.62 -4.41
N PHE A 6 4.91 16.33 -3.26
CA PHE A 6 3.45 16.28 -3.17
C PHE A 6 2.79 17.60 -3.56
N HIS A 7 3.39 18.72 -3.16
CA HIS A 7 2.89 20.06 -3.49
C HIS A 7 3.03 20.46 -4.96
N ASP A 8 3.88 19.74 -5.73
CA ASP A 8 4.07 19.97 -7.17
C ASP A 8 3.11 19.10 -8.02
N VAL A 9 2.23 18.32 -7.37
CA VAL A 9 1.23 17.51 -8.07
C VAL A 9 0.00 18.36 -8.37
N ASP A 10 -0.40 18.45 -9.64
CA ASP A 10 -1.46 19.34 -10.13
C ASP A 10 -2.79 19.26 -9.38
N TYR A 11 -3.13 18.08 -8.84
CA TYR A 11 -4.35 17.81 -8.11
C TYR A 11 -4.13 17.66 -6.59
N TRP A 12 -3.03 18.20 -6.06
CA TRP A 12 -2.71 18.06 -4.63
C TRP A 12 -3.76 18.73 -3.73
N ASP A 13 -4.23 19.90 -4.10
CA ASP A 13 -5.23 20.64 -3.32
C ASP A 13 -6.59 19.92 -3.28
N GLU A 14 -7.02 19.36 -4.40
CA GLU A 14 -8.23 18.53 -4.47
C GLU A 14 -8.09 17.26 -3.64
N LEU A 15 -6.93 16.59 -3.74
CA LEU A 15 -6.66 15.40 -2.94
C LEU A 15 -6.68 15.71 -1.45
N THR A 16 -6.02 16.76 -1.00
CA THR A 16 -6.02 17.16 0.42
C THR A 16 -7.41 17.54 0.91
N THR A 17 -8.24 18.16 0.07
CA THR A 17 -9.65 18.43 0.36
C THR A 17 -10.43 17.13 0.59
N LEU A 18 -10.21 16.10 -0.23
CA LEU A 18 -10.82 14.78 -0.05
C LEU A 18 -10.30 14.07 1.22
N LEU A 19 -9.01 14.16 1.50
CA LEU A 19 -8.41 13.59 2.72
C LEU A 19 -8.99 14.26 3.97
N GLU A 20 -9.14 15.59 3.97
CA GLU A 20 -9.76 16.33 5.07
C GLU A 20 -11.23 15.92 5.25
N TRP A 21 -12.00 15.90 4.14
CA TRP A 21 -13.40 15.47 4.16
C TRP A 21 -13.56 14.05 4.72
N SER A 22 -12.60 13.15 4.43
CA SER A 22 -12.64 11.76 4.89
C SER A 22 -12.59 11.62 6.42
N LYS A 23 -12.03 12.60 7.14
CA LYS A 23 -11.96 12.55 8.62
C LYS A 23 -13.33 12.50 9.29
N THR A 24 -14.32 13.07 8.66
CA THR A 24 -15.66 13.25 9.26
C THR A 24 -16.78 12.53 8.50
N HIS A 25 -16.53 12.09 7.26
CA HIS A 25 -17.56 11.54 6.39
C HIS A 25 -17.40 10.06 6.06
N VAL A 26 -16.26 9.44 6.41
CA VAL A 26 -16.07 8.02 6.23
C VAL A 26 -15.58 7.38 7.53
N PHE A 27 -15.95 6.14 7.75
CA PHE A 27 -15.59 5.44 8.98
C PHE A 27 -14.15 4.91 8.93
N SER A 28 -13.73 4.36 7.79
CA SER A 28 -12.39 3.85 7.58
C SER A 28 -11.94 4.09 6.14
N SER A 29 -10.69 4.42 5.94
CA SER A 29 -10.06 4.68 4.63
C SER A 29 -8.93 3.69 4.37
N PHE A 30 -8.80 3.27 3.11
CA PHE A 30 -7.76 2.34 2.67
C PHE A 30 -7.00 2.96 1.49
N PHE A 31 -5.74 3.27 1.70
CA PHE A 31 -4.88 3.95 0.73
C PHE A 31 -3.85 2.98 0.14
N ILE A 32 -3.63 3.05 -1.17
CA ILE A 32 -2.76 2.13 -1.90
C ILE A 32 -1.64 2.90 -2.62
N CYS A 33 -0.42 2.35 -2.55
CA CYS A 33 0.79 2.81 -3.24
C CYS A 33 1.07 4.30 -3.03
N TRP A 34 1.06 5.09 -4.09
CA TRP A 34 1.32 6.52 -4.02
C TRP A 34 0.30 7.25 -3.12
N ALA A 35 -0.97 6.88 -3.18
CA ALA A 35 -2.00 7.45 -2.30
C ALA A 35 -1.76 7.11 -0.83
N ALA A 36 -1.17 5.95 -0.52
CA ALA A 36 -0.75 5.62 0.84
C ALA A 36 0.37 6.55 1.34
N GLN A 37 1.35 6.84 0.49
CA GLN A 37 2.43 7.78 0.83
C GLN A 37 1.91 9.22 0.97
N ALA A 38 1.01 9.66 0.08
CA ALA A 38 0.38 10.96 0.13
C ALA A 38 -0.45 11.16 1.40
N ALA A 39 -1.22 10.15 1.79
CA ALA A 39 -2.03 10.18 3.01
C ALA A 39 -1.17 10.10 4.29
N LEU A 40 -0.09 9.30 4.30
CA LEU A 40 0.89 9.30 5.40
C LEU A 40 1.54 10.67 5.57
N TYR A 41 1.88 11.34 4.47
CA TYR A 41 2.42 12.70 4.51
C TYR A 41 1.38 13.69 5.05
N TYR A 42 0.16 13.67 4.51
CA TYR A 42 -0.89 14.60 4.87
C TYR A 42 -1.32 14.49 6.35
N PHE A 43 -1.57 13.26 6.83
CA PHE A 43 -2.07 13.05 8.18
C PHE A 43 -0.98 13.06 9.25
N TYR A 44 0.24 12.67 8.91
CA TYR A 44 1.28 12.38 9.90
C TYR A 44 2.65 13.02 9.59
N GLY A 45 2.80 13.73 8.47
CA GLY A 45 4.05 14.37 8.10
C GLY A 45 5.16 13.39 7.66
N VAL A 46 4.83 12.14 7.37
CA VAL A 46 5.80 11.14 6.90
C VAL A 46 6.15 11.41 5.45
N SER A 47 7.37 11.88 5.20
CA SER A 47 7.85 12.18 3.85
C SER A 47 8.20 10.91 3.08
N LYS A 48 7.97 10.96 1.76
CA LYS A 48 8.52 9.96 0.83
C LYS A 48 9.94 10.30 0.44
N TYR A 49 10.69 9.29 0.00
CA TYR A 49 12.01 9.45 -0.62
C TYR A 49 12.10 8.69 -1.94
N LEU A 50 12.96 9.16 -2.84
CA LEU A 50 13.21 8.49 -4.12
C LEU A 50 14.07 7.24 -3.91
N LEU A 51 13.70 6.16 -4.58
CA LEU A 51 14.51 4.96 -4.71
C LEU A 51 15.56 5.16 -5.81
N SER A 52 16.70 4.46 -5.72
CA SER A 52 17.76 4.49 -6.74
C SER A 52 17.29 3.92 -8.09
N HIS A 53 16.32 3.04 -8.07
CA HIS A 53 15.71 2.39 -9.24
C HIS A 53 14.25 2.05 -8.94
N LYS A 54 13.49 1.70 -9.98
CA LYS A 54 12.08 1.28 -9.84
C LYS A 54 12.02 -0.02 -9.03
N LEU A 55 11.27 -0.02 -7.94
CA LEU A 55 10.93 -1.25 -7.23
C LEU A 55 9.76 -1.91 -7.95
N THR A 56 10.03 -2.96 -8.72
CA THR A 56 9.00 -3.69 -9.49
C THR A 56 9.14 -5.18 -9.28
N GLY A 57 8.04 -5.89 -9.03
CA GLY A 57 8.03 -7.33 -8.81
C GLY A 57 7.12 -7.78 -7.68
N VAL A 58 7.28 -9.05 -7.27
CA VAL A 58 6.52 -9.71 -6.21
C VAL A 58 7.46 -10.07 -5.06
N TYR A 59 7.33 -9.36 -3.95
CA TYR A 59 8.25 -9.44 -2.82
C TYR A 59 7.67 -10.22 -1.65
N LEU A 60 8.56 -10.91 -0.93
CA LEU A 60 8.22 -11.60 0.30
C LEU A 60 8.12 -10.58 1.45
N HIS A 61 7.00 -10.61 2.15
CA HIS A 61 6.71 -9.79 3.33
C HIS A 61 6.59 -10.66 4.57
N HIS A 62 6.84 -10.04 5.72
CA HIS A 62 6.64 -10.64 7.04
C HIS A 62 5.61 -9.81 7.80
N THR A 63 4.65 -10.49 8.39
CA THR A 63 3.72 -9.85 9.34
C THR A 63 4.44 -9.57 10.65
N ASN A 64 4.11 -8.44 11.28
CA ASN A 64 4.55 -8.18 12.64
C ASN A 64 3.80 -9.10 13.60
N VAL A 65 4.53 -10.07 14.18
CA VAL A 65 3.94 -11.13 15.05
C VAL A 65 3.23 -10.54 16.27
N GLU A 66 3.73 -9.44 16.83
CA GLU A 66 3.12 -8.75 17.97
C GLU A 66 1.78 -8.08 17.60
N LYS A 67 1.53 -7.87 16.32
CA LYS A 67 0.31 -7.23 15.78
C LYS A 67 -0.65 -8.21 15.13
N MET A 68 -0.39 -9.53 15.19
CA MET A 68 -1.23 -10.56 14.55
C MET A 68 -2.67 -10.60 15.06
N GLN A 69 -2.94 -10.10 16.27
CA GLN A 69 -4.29 -9.95 16.81
C GLN A 69 -5.13 -8.86 16.12
N ARG A 70 -4.51 -7.96 15.33
CA ARG A 70 -5.24 -6.96 14.56
C ARG A 70 -6.14 -7.66 13.54
N LYS A 71 -7.44 -7.34 13.55
CA LYS A 71 -8.45 -7.99 12.69
C LYS A 71 -8.14 -7.90 11.19
N ILE A 72 -7.40 -6.88 10.76
CA ILE A 72 -6.96 -6.72 9.37
C ILE A 72 -6.04 -7.88 8.92
N LEU A 73 -5.27 -8.47 9.84
CA LEU A 73 -4.36 -9.59 9.58
C LEU A 73 -5.00 -10.97 9.81
N ARG A 74 -6.30 -11.03 10.08
CA ARG A 74 -6.97 -12.32 10.32
C ARG A 74 -6.84 -13.24 9.11
N GLY A 75 -6.30 -14.44 9.35
CA GLY A 75 -6.05 -15.44 8.31
C GLY A 75 -4.75 -15.25 7.53
N PHE A 76 -3.96 -14.22 7.85
CA PHE A 76 -2.63 -14.06 7.26
C PHE A 76 -1.65 -15.09 7.82
N ASP A 77 -0.77 -15.56 6.94
CA ASP A 77 0.44 -16.27 7.33
C ASP A 77 1.49 -15.29 7.88
N TYR A 78 2.51 -15.81 8.56
CA TYR A 78 3.65 -14.99 8.99
C TYR A 78 4.48 -14.44 7.83
N GLN A 79 4.38 -15.09 6.67
CA GLN A 79 5.04 -14.70 5.44
C GLN A 79 4.05 -14.76 4.28
N PHE A 80 4.09 -13.77 3.41
CA PHE A 80 3.25 -13.70 2.23
C PHE A 80 3.89 -12.87 1.13
N TYR A 81 3.43 -13.02 -0.08
CA TYR A 81 3.90 -12.24 -1.22
C TYR A 81 2.95 -11.10 -1.55
N ALA A 82 3.50 -9.97 -2.01
CA ALA A 82 2.74 -8.84 -2.54
C ALA A 82 3.46 -8.15 -3.69
N PRO A 83 2.71 -7.67 -4.72
CA PRO A 83 3.26 -6.93 -5.84
C PRO A 83 3.62 -5.49 -5.44
N HIS A 84 4.68 -4.98 -6.07
CA HIS A 84 5.08 -3.58 -6.00
C HIS A 84 5.45 -3.07 -7.39
N SER A 85 5.17 -1.78 -7.64
CA SER A 85 5.62 -1.03 -8.80
C SER A 85 5.70 0.44 -8.42
N ARG A 86 6.87 0.93 -7.99
CA ARG A 86 7.02 2.29 -7.49
C ARG A 86 8.45 2.81 -7.57
N TYR A 87 8.61 4.14 -7.64
CA TYR A 87 9.90 4.84 -7.61
C TYR A 87 10.19 5.49 -6.25
N THR A 88 9.24 5.46 -5.31
CA THR A 88 9.35 6.11 -4.01
C THR A 88 9.02 5.15 -2.86
N SER A 89 9.48 5.50 -1.67
CA SER A 89 9.18 4.75 -0.44
C SER A 89 9.06 5.71 0.74
N VAL A 90 8.64 5.16 1.88
CA VAL A 90 8.56 5.85 3.18
C VAL A 90 9.53 5.20 4.17
N SER A 91 10.10 6.00 5.09
CA SER A 91 11.01 5.52 6.11
C SER A 91 10.25 4.77 7.20
N LYS A 92 10.76 3.57 7.57
CA LYS A 92 10.28 2.81 8.72
C LYS A 92 10.47 3.61 10.01
N GLU A 93 11.65 4.20 10.16
CA GLU A 93 12.04 4.97 11.32
C GLU A 93 11.17 6.20 11.54
N ASP A 94 10.68 6.82 10.46
CA ASP A 94 9.78 7.97 10.57
C ASP A 94 8.37 7.56 10.98
N ILE A 95 7.89 6.42 10.51
CA ILE A 95 6.60 5.86 10.92
C ILE A 95 6.65 5.43 12.40
N GLU A 96 7.74 4.79 12.85
CA GLU A 96 7.91 4.33 14.22
C GLU A 96 7.96 5.46 15.26
N LYS A 97 8.25 6.69 14.85
CA LYS A 97 8.19 7.89 15.73
C LYS A 97 6.76 8.34 16.03
N ILE A 98 5.78 7.82 15.30
CA ILE A 98 4.38 8.26 15.39
C ILE A 98 3.60 7.27 16.25
N ASP A 99 3.28 7.67 17.46
CA ASP A 99 2.61 6.81 18.43
C ASP A 99 1.26 6.25 17.93
N ASP A 100 0.58 6.96 17.03
CA ASP A 100 -0.73 6.54 16.49
C ASP A 100 -0.63 5.47 15.39
N LEU A 101 0.55 5.16 14.90
CA LEU A 101 0.74 4.22 13.80
C LEU A 101 1.31 2.87 14.27
N ASP A 102 0.83 1.80 13.65
CA ASP A 102 1.38 0.44 13.76
C ASP A 102 1.87 -0.02 12.38
N ILE A 103 3.12 -0.48 12.28
CA ILE A 103 3.61 -1.23 11.11
C ILE A 103 3.17 -2.68 11.30
N LEU A 104 2.32 -3.16 10.39
CA LEU A 104 1.71 -4.50 10.46
C LEU A 104 2.43 -5.53 9.60
N ALA A 105 3.06 -5.09 8.51
CA ALA A 105 3.85 -5.96 7.64
C ALA A 105 4.93 -5.16 6.91
N GLU A 106 6.07 -5.80 6.70
CA GLU A 106 7.22 -5.24 5.99
C GLU A 106 7.99 -6.31 5.20
N SER A 107 8.81 -5.88 4.26
CA SER A 107 9.73 -6.70 3.47
C SER A 107 11.16 -6.21 3.69
N LYS A 108 12.12 -7.13 3.72
CA LYS A 108 13.55 -6.78 3.75
C LYS A 108 13.99 -6.04 2.48
N GLU A 109 13.35 -6.35 1.35
CA GLU A 109 13.69 -5.79 0.04
C GLU A 109 12.78 -4.63 -0.35
N ALA A 110 11.48 -4.72 -0.06
CA ALA A 110 10.50 -3.71 -0.46
C ALA A 110 10.14 -2.71 0.65
N GLY A 111 10.70 -2.85 1.86
CA GLY A 111 10.43 -1.94 2.98
C GLY A 111 9.05 -2.13 3.60
N VAL A 112 8.53 -1.08 4.22
CA VAL A 112 7.22 -1.08 4.89
C VAL A 112 6.11 -1.36 3.88
N TYR A 113 5.16 -2.23 4.25
CA TYR A 113 4.06 -2.63 3.37
C TYR A 113 2.68 -2.25 3.89
N ILE A 114 2.32 -2.69 5.10
CA ILE A 114 1.03 -2.36 5.72
C ILE A 114 1.27 -1.53 6.97
N VAL A 115 0.71 -0.33 6.98
CA VAL A 115 0.64 0.54 8.15
C VAL A 115 -0.84 0.79 8.47
N ALA A 116 -1.17 0.90 9.75
CA ALA A 116 -2.52 1.23 10.17
C ALA A 116 -2.51 2.21 11.35
N SER A 117 -3.48 3.10 11.40
CA SER A 117 -3.76 3.85 12.62
C SER A 117 -4.22 2.91 13.75
N LYS A 118 -3.90 3.24 14.99
CA LYS A 118 -4.25 2.40 16.14
C LYS A 118 -5.75 2.23 16.31
N ASP A 119 -6.53 3.23 15.98
CA ASP A 119 -7.99 3.21 15.99
C ASP A 119 -8.64 2.44 14.83
N GLY A 120 -7.86 2.08 13.80
CA GLY A 120 -8.35 1.38 12.60
C GLY A 120 -9.13 2.26 11.62
N SER A 121 -9.05 3.58 11.75
CA SER A 121 -9.69 4.50 10.80
C SER A 121 -8.94 4.62 9.48
N ARG A 122 -7.62 4.35 9.46
CA ARG A 122 -6.77 4.52 8.27
C ARG A 122 -5.83 3.33 8.07
N PHE A 123 -5.78 2.85 6.82
CA PHE A 123 -4.87 1.80 6.37
C PHE A 123 -4.06 2.29 5.19
N PHE A 124 -2.75 2.08 5.23
CA PHE A 124 -1.79 2.51 4.22
C PHE A 124 -1.03 1.29 3.71
N VAL A 125 -1.20 0.95 2.45
CA VAL A 125 -0.56 -0.20 1.81
C VAL A 125 0.33 0.30 0.68
N THR A 126 1.64 0.16 0.82
CA THR A 126 2.62 0.75 -0.11
C THR A 126 2.83 -0.05 -1.39
N GLY A 127 2.32 -1.27 -1.46
CA GLY A 127 2.29 -2.12 -2.67
C GLY A 127 0.92 -2.15 -3.30
N HIS A 128 0.70 -3.14 -4.17
CA HIS A 128 -0.47 -3.26 -5.00
C HIS A 128 -1.19 -4.61 -4.82
N PRO A 129 -1.91 -4.83 -3.70
CA PRO A 129 -2.67 -6.06 -3.50
C PRO A 129 -3.75 -6.27 -4.56
N GLU A 130 -4.23 -5.20 -5.19
CA GLU A 130 -5.30 -5.20 -6.19
C GLU A 130 -4.85 -5.65 -7.58
N TYR A 131 -3.54 -5.82 -7.83
CA TYR A 131 -3.05 -6.13 -9.17
C TYR A 131 -3.56 -7.47 -9.70
N ASP A 132 -4.06 -7.42 -10.94
CA ASP A 132 -4.34 -8.61 -11.72
C ASP A 132 -3.05 -9.37 -12.07
N PRO A 133 -3.16 -10.68 -12.41
CA PRO A 133 -2.00 -11.51 -12.71
C PRO A 133 -1.04 -10.92 -13.74
N ASP A 134 -1.55 -10.23 -14.76
CA ASP A 134 -0.79 -9.71 -15.90
C ASP A 134 -0.44 -8.22 -15.81
N THR A 135 -0.78 -7.53 -14.69
CA THR A 135 -0.57 -6.07 -14.58
C THR A 135 0.90 -5.69 -14.66
N LEU A 136 1.78 -6.35 -13.91
CA LEU A 136 3.22 -6.08 -13.96
C LEU A 136 3.83 -6.41 -15.33
N ASP A 137 3.34 -7.43 -16.03
CA ASP A 137 3.76 -7.76 -17.40
C ASP A 137 3.41 -6.65 -18.38
N LYS A 138 2.18 -6.12 -18.29
CA LYS A 138 1.72 -4.99 -19.10
C LYS A 138 2.52 -3.72 -18.82
N GLU A 139 2.79 -3.43 -17.56
CA GLU A 139 3.63 -2.30 -17.17
C GLU A 139 5.05 -2.45 -17.72
N TYR A 140 5.66 -3.60 -17.54
CA TYR A 140 7.02 -3.88 -18.02
C TYR A 140 7.12 -3.74 -19.54
N LYS A 141 6.19 -4.33 -20.29
CA LYS A 141 6.15 -4.21 -21.76
C LYS A 141 5.94 -2.77 -22.23
N ARG A 142 5.08 -2.00 -21.54
CA ARG A 142 4.90 -0.57 -21.81
C ARG A 142 6.21 0.20 -21.57
N ASP A 143 6.88 -0.06 -20.43
CA ASP A 143 8.11 0.63 -20.07
C ASP A 143 9.26 0.26 -21.02
N LEU A 144 9.36 -0.98 -21.49
CA LEU A 144 10.30 -1.42 -22.52
C LEU A 144 10.10 -0.70 -23.88
N ALA A 145 8.86 -0.37 -24.20
CA ALA A 145 8.54 0.35 -25.43
C ALA A 145 8.88 1.84 -25.38
N ASN A 146 9.20 2.39 -24.20
CA ASN A 146 9.55 3.78 -24.00
C ASN A 146 11.07 3.95 -23.79
N PRO A 147 11.82 4.51 -24.75
CA PRO A 147 13.27 4.66 -24.68
C PRO A 147 13.74 5.59 -23.54
N ASP A 148 12.86 6.43 -23.00
CA ASP A 148 13.18 7.37 -21.92
C ASP A 148 13.07 6.73 -20.53
N ILE A 149 12.61 5.46 -20.45
CA ILE A 149 12.44 4.72 -19.18
C ILE A 149 13.49 3.62 -19.11
N ILE A 150 14.27 3.62 -18.02
CA ILE A 150 15.08 2.46 -17.66
C ILE A 150 14.11 1.42 -17.10
N SER A 151 13.81 0.42 -17.93
CA SER A 151 12.88 -0.65 -17.57
C SER A 151 13.62 -1.79 -16.88
N GLU A 152 13.13 -2.18 -15.70
CA GLU A 152 13.62 -3.35 -14.98
C GLU A 152 12.58 -4.45 -15.03
N MET A 153 13.03 -5.70 -15.26
CA MET A 153 12.14 -6.85 -15.24
C MET A 153 11.58 -7.05 -13.83
N PRO A 154 10.25 -7.28 -13.68
CA PRO A 154 9.65 -7.52 -12.37
C PRO A 154 10.25 -8.74 -11.68
N LYS A 155 10.82 -8.52 -10.48
CA LYS A 155 11.50 -9.56 -9.68
C LYS A 155 10.49 -10.59 -9.14
N ASN A 156 10.86 -11.89 -9.14
CA ASN A 156 10.06 -13.01 -8.64
C ASN A 156 8.65 -13.13 -9.27
N TYR A 157 8.47 -12.54 -10.43
CA TYR A 157 7.17 -12.49 -11.12
C TYR A 157 7.03 -13.53 -12.21
N TYR A 158 8.04 -13.69 -13.07
CA TYR A 158 8.12 -14.80 -14.00
C TYR A 158 8.82 -16.00 -13.37
N LEU A 159 8.47 -17.20 -13.78
CA LEU A 159 9.16 -18.42 -13.33
C LEU A 159 10.66 -18.33 -13.70
N ASN A 160 11.54 -18.53 -12.72
CA ASN A 160 12.99 -18.41 -12.84
C ASN A 160 13.48 -17.01 -13.30
N ASP A 161 12.67 -15.96 -13.06
CA ASP A 161 12.94 -14.58 -13.52
C ASP A 161 13.24 -14.51 -15.04
N ASP A 162 12.52 -15.28 -15.86
CA ASP A 162 12.63 -15.28 -17.30
C ASP A 162 11.29 -14.87 -17.94
N ILE A 163 11.29 -13.79 -18.71
CA ILE A 163 10.11 -13.22 -19.37
C ILE A 163 9.38 -14.18 -20.31
N HIS A 164 10.07 -15.22 -20.79
CA HIS A 164 9.50 -16.24 -21.67
C HIS A 164 8.73 -17.33 -20.92
N ASN A 165 8.83 -17.33 -19.59
CA ASN A 165 8.17 -18.29 -18.73
C ASN A 165 6.84 -17.76 -18.20
N GLU A 166 6.08 -18.64 -17.55
CA GLU A 166 4.79 -18.32 -16.95
C GLU A 166 4.88 -17.34 -15.79
N ILE A 167 3.81 -16.58 -15.59
CA ILE A 167 3.66 -15.66 -14.48
C ILE A 167 3.37 -16.42 -13.17
N GLN A 168 4.14 -16.13 -12.13
CA GLN A 168 4.00 -16.72 -10.79
C GLN A 168 3.05 -15.91 -9.92
N VAL A 169 1.77 -16.22 -9.94
CA VAL A 169 0.75 -15.53 -9.13
C VAL A 169 0.78 -16.05 -7.69
N LYS A 170 1.39 -15.33 -6.76
CA LYS A 170 1.61 -15.75 -5.36
C LYS A 170 0.93 -14.86 -4.32
N TRP A 171 0.18 -13.81 -4.71
CA TRP A 171 -0.32 -12.76 -3.79
C TRP A 171 -1.84 -12.75 -3.59
N ARG A 172 -2.62 -13.36 -4.49
CA ARG A 172 -4.08 -13.19 -4.53
C ARG A 172 -4.81 -13.58 -3.25
N SER A 173 -4.37 -14.62 -2.56
CA SER A 173 -5.02 -15.08 -1.33
C SER A 173 -4.93 -14.02 -0.22
N HIS A 174 -3.74 -13.46 0.01
CA HIS A 174 -3.52 -12.42 1.02
C HIS A 174 -4.11 -11.07 0.58
N ALA A 175 -4.08 -10.78 -0.72
CA ALA A 175 -4.77 -9.63 -1.30
C ALA A 175 -6.29 -9.70 -1.04
N TYR A 176 -6.91 -10.86 -1.27
CA TYR A 176 -8.31 -11.06 -0.95
C TYR A 176 -8.60 -10.90 0.55
N LEU A 177 -7.75 -11.47 1.41
CA LEU A 177 -7.90 -11.38 2.85
C LEU A 177 -7.85 -9.94 3.36
N ILE A 178 -6.90 -9.12 2.90
CA ILE A 178 -6.76 -7.75 3.39
C ILE A 178 -8.01 -6.92 3.06
N PHE A 179 -8.54 -7.02 1.84
CA PHE A 179 -9.77 -6.32 1.47
C PHE A 179 -10.99 -6.87 2.19
N ALA A 180 -11.14 -8.19 2.28
CA ALA A 180 -12.25 -8.82 2.99
C ALA A 180 -12.25 -8.46 4.48
N ASN A 181 -11.08 -8.47 5.12
CA ASN A 181 -10.94 -8.10 6.53
C ASN A 181 -11.23 -6.61 6.74
N TRP A 182 -10.72 -5.72 5.88
CA TRP A 182 -11.01 -4.30 5.97
C TRP A 182 -12.50 -4.02 5.82
N LEU A 183 -13.13 -4.51 4.75
CA LEU A 183 -14.56 -4.31 4.51
C LEU A 183 -15.42 -4.87 5.65
N ASN A 184 -15.12 -6.08 6.14
CA ASN A 184 -15.92 -6.71 7.17
C ASN A 184 -15.73 -6.07 8.54
N TYR A 185 -14.47 -5.90 8.98
CA TYR A 185 -14.19 -5.54 10.38
C TYR A 185 -14.06 -4.05 10.64
N TYR A 186 -13.74 -3.24 9.62
CA TYR A 186 -13.47 -1.81 9.78
C TYR A 186 -14.45 -0.92 9.01
N VAL A 187 -15.17 -1.47 8.03
CA VAL A 187 -16.26 -0.76 7.35
C VAL A 187 -17.60 -1.27 7.85
N TYR A 188 -17.98 -2.51 7.53
CA TYR A 188 -19.32 -3.03 7.79
C TYR A 188 -19.66 -3.12 9.29
N GLN A 189 -18.77 -3.70 10.11
CA GLN A 189 -19.05 -3.91 11.54
C GLN A 189 -18.88 -2.66 12.41
N GLN A 190 -18.15 -1.65 11.95
CA GLN A 190 -17.80 -0.47 12.74
C GLN A 190 -18.60 0.78 12.34
N THR A 191 -19.06 0.85 11.08
CA THR A 191 -19.85 2.00 10.62
C THR A 191 -21.18 2.02 11.39
N PRO A 192 -21.56 3.13 12.04
CA PRO A 192 -22.80 3.23 12.77
C PRO A 192 -23.99 3.12 11.80
N TYR A 193 -25.09 2.54 12.28
CA TYR A 193 -26.30 2.43 11.50
C TYR A 193 -26.86 3.82 11.07
N ASN A 194 -26.79 4.78 11.99
CA ASN A 194 -27.07 6.18 11.70
C ASN A 194 -25.77 6.91 11.33
N LEU A 195 -25.64 7.34 10.07
CA LEU A 195 -24.43 8.00 9.57
C LEU A 195 -24.19 9.40 10.18
N ASP A 196 -25.21 10.02 10.77
CA ASP A 196 -25.06 11.29 11.52
C ASP A 196 -24.25 11.12 12.82
N GLU A 197 -24.02 9.86 13.24
CA GLU A 197 -23.18 9.54 14.40
C GLU A 197 -21.67 9.44 14.05
N LEU A 198 -21.30 9.60 12.77
CA LEU A 198 -19.89 9.69 12.38
C LEU A 198 -19.25 10.93 13.01
N LYS A 199 -18.14 10.69 13.73
CA LYS A 199 -17.38 11.74 14.40
C LYS A 199 -16.02 11.89 13.75
N GLU A 200 -15.42 13.06 13.91
CA GLU A 200 -14.03 13.30 13.51
C GLU A 200 -13.08 12.32 14.24
N ARG A 201 -12.12 11.77 13.49
CA ARG A 201 -11.16 10.78 13.94
C ARG A 201 -9.74 11.14 13.52
#